data_1826856adc6d78651fe8c2284afba608
#
_entry.id   1826856adc6d78651fe8c2284afba608
#
_cell.length_a   1.000
_cell.length_b   1.000
_cell.length_c   1.000
_cell.angle_alpha   90.00
_cell.angle_beta   90.00
_cell.angle_gamma   90.00
#
_symmetry.space_group_name_H-M   'P 1'
#
loop_
_entity.id
_entity.type
_entity.pdbx_description
1 polymer ?
#
loop_
_entity_poly.entity_id
_entity_poly.type
_entity_poly.pdbx_seq_one_letter_code
_entity_poly.pdbx_strand_id
1 'polypeptide(L)'
;EIFGRYKIGSILNTMGENCPDREWMRNVMAQIQEYSIKGCGIPCIYGLDMIHGASYLAEGTLFPQEINLGATFNPIHAHNMGKTLAYETRSMDVPWVFSPVMDLGRNPVWPRQWESWGEDAYLQTVMSETEMRAIQGEDRNSIGTYNTAACIKHYLGYGVPVTGKDRTPAIIPDYE
;
A
#
# COMPACT_ATOMS: atom_id res chain seq x y z
N GLU A 1 -26.16 -6.98 -4.65
CA GLU A 1 -25.69 -8.29 -5.13
C GLU A 1 -24.34 -8.65 -4.51
N ILE A 2 -23.31 -7.80 -4.54
CA ILE A 2 -21.95 -8.03 -4.03
C ILE A 2 -21.98 -8.53 -2.58
N PHE A 3 -22.55 -7.76 -1.69
CA PHE A 3 -22.61 -8.09 -0.26
C PHE A 3 -23.73 -9.06 0.10
N GLY A 4 -24.92 -8.92 -0.52
CA GLY A 4 -26.08 -9.74 -0.18
C GLY A 4 -25.96 -11.18 -0.67
N ARG A 5 -25.50 -11.40 -1.91
CA ARG A 5 -25.39 -12.72 -2.55
C ARG A 5 -24.01 -13.35 -2.39
N TYR A 6 -22.97 -12.60 -2.76
CA TYR A 6 -21.60 -13.14 -2.80
C TYR A 6 -20.86 -13.02 -1.47
N LYS A 7 -21.37 -12.23 -0.52
CA LYS A 7 -20.79 -12.08 0.83
C LYS A 7 -19.31 -11.62 0.79
N ILE A 8 -18.98 -10.71 -0.13
CA ILE A 8 -17.62 -10.18 -0.27
C ILE A 8 -17.29 -9.33 0.95
N GLY A 9 -16.15 -9.64 1.61
CA GLY A 9 -15.68 -8.96 2.82
C GLY A 9 -14.67 -7.84 2.58
N SER A 10 -14.10 -7.76 1.37
CA SER A 10 -13.12 -6.70 1.04
C SER A 10 -13.25 -6.25 -0.41
N ILE A 11 -12.88 -5.00 -0.64
CA ILE A 11 -12.82 -4.38 -1.97
C ILE A 11 -11.49 -3.64 -2.07
N LEU A 12 -10.92 -3.59 -3.26
CA LEU A 12 -9.64 -2.93 -3.50
C LEU A 12 -9.71 -1.94 -4.66
N ASN A 13 -8.80 -0.96 -4.60
CA ASN A 13 -8.53 0.07 -5.59
C ASN A 13 -9.66 1.07 -5.88
N THR A 14 -9.38 2.02 -6.76
CA THR A 14 -10.26 3.15 -7.03
C THR A 14 -11.50 2.76 -7.80
N MET A 15 -12.58 3.46 -7.51
CA MET A 15 -13.81 3.43 -8.28
C MET A 15 -13.80 4.60 -9.29
N GLY A 16 -13.46 4.29 -10.53
CA GLY A 16 -13.47 5.25 -11.63
C GLY A 16 -12.07 5.68 -12.09
N GLU A 17 -12.05 6.52 -13.14
CA GLU A 17 -10.83 6.95 -13.83
C GLU A 17 -10.21 8.23 -13.24
N ASN A 18 -10.96 8.95 -12.41
CA ASN A 18 -10.53 10.21 -11.81
C ASN A 18 -10.14 10.02 -10.36
N CYS A 19 -9.12 10.75 -9.92
CA CYS A 19 -8.74 10.83 -8.53
C CYS A 19 -9.85 11.55 -7.74
N PRO A 20 -10.51 10.88 -6.78
CA PRO A 20 -11.59 11.49 -6.02
C PRO A 20 -11.06 12.50 -4.99
N ASP A 21 -11.90 13.46 -4.62
CA ASP A 21 -11.67 14.27 -3.44
C ASP A 21 -12.06 13.50 -2.15
N ARG A 22 -11.65 14.02 -1.01
CA ARG A 22 -11.87 13.40 0.30
C ARG A 22 -13.35 13.24 0.64
N GLU A 23 -14.16 14.25 0.36
CA GLU A 23 -15.57 14.24 0.70
C GLU A 23 -16.32 13.17 -0.11
N TRP A 24 -16.08 13.13 -1.40
CA TRP A 24 -16.65 12.10 -2.27
C TRP A 24 -16.27 10.70 -1.80
N MET A 25 -14.98 10.48 -1.49
CA MET A 25 -14.50 9.17 -1.05
C MET A 25 -15.14 8.74 0.28
N ARG A 26 -15.27 9.64 1.26
CA ARG A 26 -15.96 9.36 2.52
C ARG A 26 -17.43 8.98 2.30
N ASN A 27 -18.12 9.68 1.41
CA ASN A 27 -19.51 9.34 1.07
C ASN A 27 -19.61 7.95 0.45
N VAL A 28 -18.68 7.59 -0.42
CA VAL A 28 -18.60 6.24 -1.01
C VAL A 28 -18.31 5.19 0.06
N MET A 29 -17.35 5.45 0.95
CA MET A 29 -17.04 4.53 2.06
C MET A 29 -18.26 4.32 2.97
N ALA A 30 -18.98 5.36 3.32
CA ALA A 30 -20.21 5.23 4.12
C ALA A 30 -21.26 4.34 3.45
N GLN A 31 -21.46 4.49 2.14
CA GLN A 31 -22.39 3.64 1.38
C GLN A 31 -21.93 2.18 1.32
N ILE A 32 -20.63 1.94 1.08
CA ILE A 32 -20.06 0.59 1.08
C ILE A 32 -20.30 -0.08 2.43
N GLN A 33 -20.03 0.61 3.53
CA GLN A 33 -20.24 0.06 4.87
C GLN A 33 -21.74 -0.23 5.14
N GLU A 34 -22.62 0.67 4.75
CA GLU A 34 -24.06 0.44 4.90
C GLU A 34 -24.51 -0.83 4.15
N TYR A 35 -24.13 -0.97 2.88
CA TYR A 35 -24.48 -2.14 2.08
C TYR A 35 -23.81 -3.42 2.59
N SER A 36 -22.57 -3.35 3.10
CA SER A 36 -21.87 -4.49 3.65
C SER A 36 -22.57 -5.01 4.93
N ILE A 37 -22.85 -4.11 5.85
CA ILE A 37 -23.55 -4.47 7.11
C ILE A 37 -24.94 -5.06 6.80
N LYS A 38 -25.70 -4.44 5.90
CA LYS A 38 -27.00 -4.98 5.48
C LYS A 38 -26.91 -6.35 4.79
N GLY A 39 -25.86 -6.55 3.99
CA GLY A 39 -25.71 -7.77 3.18
C GLY A 39 -24.97 -8.90 3.89
N CYS A 40 -23.87 -8.61 4.55
CA CYS A 40 -22.97 -9.58 5.19
C CYS A 40 -23.11 -9.63 6.71
N GLY A 41 -23.59 -8.58 7.36
CA GLY A 41 -23.60 -8.44 8.81
C GLY A 41 -22.27 -7.95 9.40
N ILE A 42 -21.25 -7.68 8.57
CA ILE A 42 -19.92 -7.21 8.96
C ILE A 42 -19.47 -6.03 8.07
N PRO A 43 -18.60 -5.15 8.55
CA PRO A 43 -18.00 -4.10 7.73
C PRO A 43 -17.14 -4.65 6.60
N CYS A 44 -17.07 -3.91 5.48
CA CYS A 44 -16.17 -4.20 4.38
C CYS A 44 -14.78 -3.61 4.67
N ILE A 45 -13.72 -4.36 4.42
CA ILE A 45 -12.35 -3.84 4.42
C ILE A 45 -12.05 -3.30 3.03
N TYR A 46 -11.82 -1.98 2.94
CA TYR A 46 -11.48 -1.33 1.68
C TYR A 46 -10.00 -0.98 1.66
N GLY A 47 -9.30 -1.34 0.58
CA GLY A 47 -7.86 -1.10 0.43
C GLY A 47 -7.50 -0.32 -0.83
N LEU A 48 -6.44 0.49 -0.75
CA LEU A 48 -5.90 1.27 -1.87
C LEU A 48 -4.40 1.06 -2.07
N ASP A 49 -3.98 1.14 -3.33
CA ASP A 49 -2.58 1.05 -3.75
C ASP A 49 -1.83 2.38 -3.54
N MET A 50 -1.78 2.84 -2.31
CA MET A 50 -1.05 4.03 -1.89
C MET A 50 0.39 3.63 -1.57
N ILE A 51 1.37 3.84 -2.47
CA ILE A 51 2.75 3.40 -2.28
C ILE A 51 3.75 4.54 -2.07
N HIS A 52 3.59 5.67 -2.75
CA HIS A 52 4.47 6.83 -2.57
C HIS A 52 3.68 8.09 -2.16
N GLY A 53 2.88 7.96 -1.14
CA GLY A 53 1.92 8.96 -0.66
C GLY A 53 0.48 8.63 -1.06
N ALA A 54 -0.46 9.51 -0.74
CA ALA A 54 -1.88 9.30 -0.99
C ALA A 54 -2.26 9.57 -2.45
N SER A 55 -1.68 8.81 -3.37
CA SER A 55 -1.75 9.01 -4.83
C SER A 55 -3.15 8.87 -5.44
N TYR A 56 -4.09 8.29 -4.71
CA TYR A 56 -5.50 8.17 -5.13
C TYR A 56 -6.43 9.19 -4.47
N LEU A 57 -5.88 10.24 -3.87
CA LEU A 57 -6.61 11.36 -3.30
C LEU A 57 -6.23 12.64 -4.03
N ALA A 58 -7.21 13.42 -4.53
CA ALA A 58 -6.97 14.64 -5.31
C ALA A 58 -6.16 15.68 -4.52
N GLU A 59 -6.37 15.77 -3.20
CA GLU A 59 -5.63 16.66 -2.30
C GLU A 59 -4.45 15.96 -1.63
N GLY A 60 -4.12 14.73 -2.05
CA GLY A 60 -3.08 13.92 -1.42
C GLY A 60 -1.67 14.41 -1.73
N THR A 61 -0.77 14.20 -0.77
CA THR A 61 0.65 14.49 -0.93
C THR A 61 1.32 13.36 -1.70
N LEU A 62 2.00 13.71 -2.80
CA LEU A 62 2.85 12.79 -3.53
C LEU A 62 4.29 12.92 -3.07
N PHE A 63 4.91 11.79 -2.78
CA PHE A 63 6.33 11.66 -2.47
C PHE A 63 7.09 11.16 -3.70
N PRO A 64 8.42 11.33 -3.76
CA PRO A 64 9.25 10.61 -4.71
C PRO A 64 9.04 9.11 -4.56
N GLN A 65 9.24 8.35 -5.64
CA GLN A 65 9.21 6.89 -5.59
C GLN A 65 10.26 6.35 -4.62
N GLU A 66 10.05 5.15 -4.10
CA GLU A 66 10.85 4.52 -3.05
C GLU A 66 12.33 4.45 -3.42
N ILE A 67 12.67 4.21 -4.68
CA ILE A 67 14.07 4.18 -5.13
C ILE A 67 14.79 5.51 -4.92
N ASN A 68 14.10 6.63 -5.08
CA ASN A 68 14.67 7.95 -4.82
C ASN A 68 14.83 8.21 -3.33
N LEU A 69 13.85 7.80 -2.53
CA LEU A 69 13.95 7.92 -1.07
C LEU A 69 15.01 6.97 -0.51
N GLY A 70 15.13 5.76 -1.05
CA GLY A 70 16.18 4.79 -0.73
C GLY A 70 17.58 5.33 -1.02
N ALA A 71 17.76 6.04 -2.14
CA ALA A 71 19.03 6.66 -2.50
C ALA A 71 19.52 7.75 -1.52
N THR A 72 18.66 8.21 -0.63
CA THR A 72 19.06 9.14 0.45
C THR A 72 19.76 8.42 1.60
N PHE A 73 19.61 7.10 1.74
CA PHE A 73 20.06 6.30 2.88
C PHE A 73 19.58 6.84 4.24
N ASN A 74 18.45 7.56 4.25
CA ASN A 74 17.92 8.19 5.45
C ASN A 74 16.48 7.73 5.75
N PRO A 75 16.29 6.86 6.77
CA PRO A 75 14.97 6.31 7.11
C PRO A 75 13.91 7.36 7.49
N ILE A 76 14.31 8.57 7.85
CA ILE A 76 13.35 9.63 8.20
C ILE A 76 12.39 9.95 7.04
N HIS A 77 12.85 9.78 5.79
CA HIS A 77 12.01 10.03 4.62
C HIS A 77 10.95 8.94 4.46
N ALA A 78 11.29 7.67 4.71
CA ALA A 78 10.32 6.58 4.75
C ALA A 78 9.28 6.78 5.88
N HIS A 79 9.74 7.21 7.07
CA HIS A 79 8.85 7.56 8.17
C HIS A 79 7.86 8.66 7.78
N ASN A 80 8.37 9.77 7.24
CA ASN A 80 7.53 10.92 6.90
C ASN A 80 6.52 10.56 5.81
N MET A 81 6.94 9.81 4.79
CA MET A 81 6.05 9.31 3.75
C MET A 81 4.95 8.42 4.34
N GLY A 82 5.31 7.38 5.09
CA GLY A 82 4.35 6.44 5.67
C GLY A 82 3.35 7.12 6.62
N LYS A 83 3.82 8.05 7.44
CA LYS A 83 2.94 8.83 8.35
C LYS A 83 1.94 9.70 7.60
N THR A 84 2.40 10.42 6.57
CA THR A 84 1.53 11.29 5.76
C THR A 84 0.54 10.45 4.97
N LEU A 85 1.02 9.39 4.31
CA LEU A 85 0.19 8.43 3.58
C LEU A 85 -0.93 7.88 4.47
N ALA A 86 -0.60 7.39 5.66
CA ALA A 86 -1.59 6.84 6.57
C ALA A 86 -2.64 7.88 7.00
N TYR A 87 -2.19 9.06 7.41
CA TYR A 87 -3.08 10.15 7.83
C TYR A 87 -4.05 10.57 6.73
N GLU A 88 -3.54 10.79 5.52
CA GLU A 88 -4.36 11.21 4.37
C GLU A 88 -5.32 10.09 3.93
N THR A 89 -4.86 8.83 3.91
CA THR A 89 -5.71 7.67 3.60
C THR A 89 -6.83 7.50 4.62
N ARG A 90 -6.50 7.61 5.92
CA ARG A 90 -7.54 7.58 6.98
C ARG A 90 -8.53 8.72 6.88
N SER A 91 -8.12 9.87 6.38
CA SER A 91 -9.03 11.00 6.18
C SER A 91 -10.15 10.74 5.17
N MET A 92 -9.99 9.71 4.34
CA MET A 92 -10.99 9.18 3.40
C MET A 92 -11.83 8.02 3.98
N ASP A 93 -11.67 7.68 5.26
CA ASP A 93 -12.23 6.50 5.92
C ASP A 93 -11.76 5.16 5.31
N VAL A 94 -10.61 5.15 4.61
CA VAL A 94 -9.98 3.94 4.08
C VAL A 94 -9.06 3.33 5.13
N PRO A 95 -9.30 2.06 5.55
CA PRO A 95 -8.57 1.45 6.65
C PRO A 95 -7.30 0.69 6.25
N TRP A 96 -7.00 0.50 4.97
CA TRP A 96 -5.98 -0.41 4.49
C TRP A 96 -5.23 0.15 3.28
N VAL A 97 -3.90 0.01 3.28
CA VAL A 97 -3.02 0.39 2.16
C VAL A 97 -2.13 -0.78 1.76
N PHE A 98 -1.81 -0.88 0.47
CA PHE A 98 -0.95 -1.94 -0.08
C PHE A 98 0.51 -1.45 -0.13
N SER A 99 1.04 -1.12 1.04
CA SER A 99 2.40 -0.65 1.32
C SER A 99 2.91 -1.24 2.63
N PRO A 100 4.23 -1.42 2.83
CA PRO A 100 5.35 -1.11 1.93
C PRO A 100 5.57 -2.13 0.81
N VAL A 101 6.23 -1.69 -0.27
CA VAL A 101 6.76 -2.59 -1.29
C VAL A 101 8.13 -3.12 -0.83
N MET A 102 8.26 -4.44 -0.69
CA MET A 102 9.48 -5.08 -0.17
C MET A 102 10.25 -5.89 -1.23
N ASP A 103 9.94 -5.66 -2.49
CA ASP A 103 10.68 -6.29 -3.58
C ASP A 103 12.09 -5.70 -3.71
N LEU A 104 13.09 -6.56 -3.92
CA LEU A 104 14.46 -6.11 -4.18
C LEU A 104 14.62 -5.69 -5.64
N GLY A 105 15.10 -4.47 -5.87
CA GLY A 105 15.34 -3.90 -7.18
C GLY A 105 16.64 -4.37 -7.82
N ARG A 106 16.92 -5.68 -7.85
CA ARG A 106 18.15 -6.27 -8.41
C ARG A 106 18.15 -6.38 -9.93
N ASN A 107 16.97 -6.48 -10.53
CA ASN A 107 16.86 -6.60 -11.98
C ASN A 107 16.46 -5.26 -12.61
N PRO A 108 17.40 -4.54 -13.28
CA PRO A 108 17.12 -3.22 -13.84
C PRO A 108 16.14 -3.23 -15.01
N VAL A 109 15.83 -4.41 -15.58
CA VAL A 109 14.80 -4.57 -16.63
C VAL A 109 13.40 -4.75 -16.05
N TRP A 110 13.29 -5.04 -14.76
CA TRP A 110 11.98 -5.18 -14.13
C TRP A 110 11.23 -3.83 -14.12
N PRO A 111 10.01 -3.77 -14.71
CA PRO A 111 9.33 -2.49 -14.96
C PRO A 111 8.82 -1.77 -13.70
N ARG A 112 8.85 -2.42 -12.53
CA ARG A 112 8.45 -1.84 -11.24
C ARG A 112 9.63 -1.61 -10.29
N GLN A 113 10.85 -1.57 -10.81
CA GLN A 113 12.05 -1.39 -10.01
C GLN A 113 12.00 -0.09 -9.17
N TRP A 114 11.38 0.96 -9.67
CA TRP A 114 11.26 2.24 -8.96
C TRP A 114 10.43 2.18 -7.67
N GLU A 115 9.60 1.16 -7.49
CA GLU A 115 8.82 0.92 -6.29
C GLU A 115 9.64 0.25 -5.17
N SER A 116 10.90 -0.09 -5.43
CA SER A 116 11.81 -0.69 -4.44
C SER A 116 12.70 0.35 -3.80
N TRP A 117 13.16 0.10 -2.57
CA TRP A 117 14.16 0.94 -1.90
C TRP A 117 15.59 0.74 -2.44
N GLY A 118 15.78 -0.14 -3.42
CA GLY A 118 17.03 -0.48 -4.05
C GLY A 118 17.32 -1.97 -4.08
N GLU A 119 18.58 -2.32 -4.35
CA GLU A 119 19.02 -3.72 -4.51
C GLU A 119 19.56 -4.36 -3.23
N ASP A 120 19.85 -3.56 -2.21
CA ASP A 120 20.42 -4.01 -0.95
C ASP A 120 19.32 -4.46 0.03
N ALA A 121 19.41 -5.71 0.52
CA ALA A 121 18.40 -6.30 1.40
C ALA A 121 18.34 -5.63 2.78
N TYR A 122 19.45 -5.12 3.30
CA TYR A 122 19.48 -4.42 4.57
C TYR A 122 18.80 -3.05 4.46
N LEU A 123 19.14 -2.28 3.42
CA LEU A 123 18.48 -1.00 3.16
C LEU A 123 16.96 -1.19 2.98
N GLN A 124 16.57 -2.18 2.17
CA GLN A 124 15.16 -2.55 1.97
C GLN A 124 14.45 -2.82 3.29
N THR A 125 15.07 -3.61 4.18
CA THR A 125 14.51 -3.95 5.49
C THR A 125 14.33 -2.72 6.36
N VAL A 126 15.37 -1.89 6.50
CA VAL A 126 15.34 -0.71 7.36
C VAL A 126 14.30 0.31 6.88
N MET A 127 14.25 0.59 5.58
CA MET A 127 13.33 1.56 5.02
C MET A 127 11.88 1.06 5.11
N SER A 128 11.62 -0.19 4.74
CA SER A 128 10.26 -0.77 4.79
C SER A 128 9.74 -0.95 6.22
N GLU A 129 10.58 -1.37 7.17
CA GLU A 129 10.16 -1.45 8.58
C GLU A 129 9.80 -0.07 9.12
N THR A 130 10.59 0.94 8.78
CA THR A 130 10.34 2.32 9.19
C THR A 130 9.04 2.86 8.61
N GLU A 131 8.79 2.63 7.33
CA GLU A 131 7.54 3.00 6.66
C GLU A 131 6.34 2.28 7.28
N MET A 132 6.43 0.96 7.45
CA MET A 132 5.34 0.15 8.02
C MET A 132 4.95 0.62 9.43
N ARG A 133 5.94 0.92 10.29
CA ARG A 133 5.68 1.47 11.63
C ARG A 133 5.00 2.84 11.56
N ALA A 134 5.40 3.68 10.62
CA ALA A 134 4.77 4.97 10.41
C ALA A 134 3.32 4.85 9.92
N ILE A 135 3.03 3.86 9.06
CA ILE A 135 1.69 3.57 8.55
C ILE A 135 0.78 3.03 9.67
N GLN A 136 1.21 1.99 10.40
CA GLN A 136 0.37 1.30 11.38
C GLN A 136 0.41 1.92 12.78
N GLY A 137 1.45 2.69 13.09
CA GLY A 137 1.74 3.18 14.43
C GLY A 137 2.71 2.26 15.19
N GLU A 138 3.22 2.76 16.31
CA GLU A 138 4.22 2.05 17.13
C GLU A 138 3.63 0.91 17.97
N ASP A 139 2.33 0.98 18.28
CA ASP A 139 1.65 -0.08 19.02
C ASP A 139 1.34 -1.27 18.09
N ARG A 140 1.98 -2.39 18.34
CA ARG A 140 1.81 -3.61 17.53
C ARG A 140 0.45 -4.31 17.73
N ASN A 141 -0.31 -3.92 18.74
CA ASN A 141 -1.58 -4.56 19.10
C ASN A 141 -2.79 -3.76 18.59
N SER A 142 -2.59 -2.53 18.13
CA SER A 142 -3.67 -1.68 17.66
C SER A 142 -3.21 -0.75 16.53
N ILE A 143 -4.16 -0.36 15.70
CA ILE A 143 -3.96 0.66 14.68
C ILE A 143 -4.61 1.94 15.19
N GLY A 144 -3.81 3.00 15.32
CA GLY A 144 -4.28 4.29 15.83
C GLY A 144 -5.31 4.96 14.94
N THR A 145 -6.00 5.97 15.50
CA THR A 145 -7.05 6.71 14.78
C THR A 145 -6.59 7.32 13.45
N TYR A 146 -5.33 7.74 13.40
CA TYR A 146 -4.72 8.38 12.23
C TYR A 146 -3.84 7.44 11.40
N ASN A 147 -3.87 6.15 11.71
CA ASN A 147 -3.08 5.10 11.06
C ASN A 147 -3.97 4.18 10.23
N THR A 148 -3.37 3.41 9.32
CA THR A 148 -4.04 2.39 8.52
C THR A 148 -3.34 1.05 8.67
N ALA A 149 -4.01 -0.03 8.30
CA ALA A 149 -3.35 -1.31 8.14
C ALA A 149 -2.40 -1.26 6.94
N ALA A 150 -1.18 -1.74 7.11
CA ALA A 150 -0.21 -1.94 6.04
C ALA A 150 -0.38 -3.33 5.39
N CYS A 151 0.11 -3.48 4.18
CA CYS A 151 0.16 -4.76 3.48
C CYS A 151 1.49 -4.89 2.75
N ILE A 152 2.38 -5.70 3.30
CA ILE A 152 3.66 -6.01 2.67
C ILE A 152 3.41 -6.71 1.32
N LYS A 153 4.10 -6.27 0.29
CA LYS A 153 4.04 -6.84 -1.06
C LYS A 153 5.39 -6.80 -1.76
N HIS A 154 5.68 -7.63 -2.75
CA HIS A 154 4.87 -8.75 -3.20
C HIS A 154 5.56 -10.04 -2.78
N TYR A 155 4.89 -10.89 -2.10
CA TYR A 155 5.43 -12.18 -1.65
C TYR A 155 5.34 -13.19 -2.80
N LEU A 156 6.44 -13.84 -3.28
CA LEU A 156 7.86 -13.69 -2.98
C LEU A 156 8.62 -13.68 -4.32
N GLY A 157 9.71 -12.86 -4.41
CA GLY A 157 10.59 -12.90 -5.59
C GLY A 157 10.06 -12.17 -6.82
N TYR A 158 9.08 -11.31 -6.67
CA TYR A 158 8.46 -10.57 -7.78
C TYR A 158 9.44 -9.63 -8.52
N GLY A 159 10.45 -9.12 -7.82
CA GLY A 159 11.49 -8.24 -8.38
C GLY A 159 12.53 -8.93 -9.27
N VAL A 160 12.48 -10.28 -9.44
CA VAL A 160 13.43 -11.06 -10.25
C VAL A 160 12.73 -11.91 -11.32
N PRO A 161 11.90 -11.30 -12.19
CA PRO A 161 11.22 -12.05 -13.24
C PRO A 161 12.20 -12.59 -14.27
N VAL A 162 12.05 -13.86 -14.67
CA VAL A 162 12.91 -14.53 -15.65
C VAL A 162 12.99 -13.79 -16.98
N THR A 163 11.89 -13.22 -17.42
CA THR A 163 11.79 -12.53 -18.71
C THR A 163 12.09 -11.04 -18.63
N GLY A 164 12.26 -10.47 -17.45
CA GLY A 164 12.31 -9.03 -17.23
C GLY A 164 10.96 -8.31 -17.38
N LYS A 165 9.88 -9.02 -17.69
CA LYS A 165 8.54 -8.46 -17.82
C LYS A 165 7.76 -8.57 -16.52
N ASP A 166 6.84 -7.65 -16.32
CA ASP A 166 5.95 -7.68 -15.18
C ASP A 166 5.06 -8.94 -15.15
N ARG A 167 4.77 -9.44 -13.95
CA ARG A 167 3.86 -10.59 -13.71
C ARG A 167 4.27 -11.86 -14.46
N THR A 168 5.57 -12.12 -14.54
CA THR A 168 6.11 -13.36 -15.09
C THR A 168 6.82 -14.18 -14.01
N PRO A 169 6.99 -15.51 -14.20
CA PRO A 169 7.61 -16.36 -13.20
C PRO A 169 9.00 -15.86 -12.77
N ALA A 170 9.30 -16.01 -11.49
CA ALA A 170 10.66 -15.86 -10.96
C ALA A 170 11.29 -17.23 -10.79
N ILE A 171 12.61 -17.33 -11.03
CA ILE A 171 13.42 -18.50 -10.68
C ILE A 171 14.44 -18.03 -9.65
N ILE A 172 14.27 -18.50 -8.44
CA ILE A 172 15.13 -18.17 -7.31
C ILE A 172 15.75 -19.47 -6.81
N PRO A 173 17.08 -19.58 -6.72
CA PRO A 173 17.73 -20.74 -6.13
C PRO A 173 17.35 -20.92 -4.65
N ASP A 174 17.27 -22.18 -4.19
CA ASP A 174 16.85 -22.53 -2.81
C ASP A 174 17.75 -21.93 -1.70
N TYR A 175 18.93 -21.43 -2.07
CA TYR A 175 19.87 -20.82 -1.13
C TYR A 175 19.83 -19.27 -1.10
N GLU A 176 19.00 -18.64 -1.87
CA GLU A 176 18.73 -17.21 -1.86
C GLU A 176 17.49 -16.88 -1.05
#